data_29a1a9f5da633ebd51cf8b5620c5d513
#
_entry.id   29a1a9f5da633ebd51cf8b5620c5d513
#
_cell.length_a   1.000
_cell.length_b   1.000
_cell.length_c   1.000
_cell.angle_alpha   90.00
_cell.angle_beta   90.00
_cell.angle_gamma   90.00
#
_symmetry.space_group_name_H-M   'P 1'
#
loop_
_entity.id
_entity.type
_entity.pdbx_description
1 polymer ?
#
loop_
_entity_poly.entity_id
_entity_poly.type
_entity_poly.pdbx_seq_one_letter_code
_entity_poly.pdbx_strand_id
1 'polypeptide(L)'
;MQYLTGSKTKAPAMPERGFVMYSGPSVLDGAPIVVIATMSTSNVKTGQMVQTWILRSDINPVEASKIGQDSSICGNCVHRHYNKGACYVNIGQAPNAVYKGYQRGIYPVFVYDDHAHYFAHRKIRLGAYGDPAAVPFGVMRSIADLGIGHTGYTHQADHKAFDGRYFELCQVSADTPRQAAKYQKLGANTFRVALAGDALADNELECLADSKGLQCIDCMLCDGSTKNIAITVHGSRSNRFKSNLIAVGG
;
A
#
# COMPACT_ATOMS: atom_id res chain seq x y z
N MET A 1 9.10 24.70 -56.44
CA MET A 1 8.19 23.85 -55.64
C MET A 1 9.03 23.01 -54.68
N GLN A 2 9.12 23.42 -53.43
CA GLN A 2 9.85 22.67 -52.39
C GLN A 2 8.81 21.78 -51.64
N TYR A 3 8.99 20.48 -51.69
CA TYR A 3 8.22 19.54 -50.92
C TYR A 3 8.71 19.55 -49.47
N LEU A 4 7.85 20.01 -48.55
CA LEU A 4 8.03 19.89 -47.12
C LEU A 4 7.95 18.39 -46.74
N THR A 5 9.07 17.80 -46.37
CA THR A 5 9.12 16.46 -45.76
C THR A 5 8.48 16.55 -44.37
N GLY A 6 7.27 16.01 -44.25
CA GLY A 6 6.61 15.91 -42.96
C GLY A 6 7.41 15.05 -41.98
N SER A 7 7.81 15.66 -40.87
CA SER A 7 8.34 14.94 -39.71
C SER A 7 7.30 13.93 -39.26
N LYS A 8 7.61 12.63 -39.33
CA LYS A 8 6.82 11.57 -38.73
C LYS A 8 6.94 11.75 -37.21
N THR A 9 5.99 12.44 -36.62
CA THR A 9 5.81 12.42 -35.16
C THR A 9 5.62 10.95 -34.76
N LYS A 10 6.58 10.40 -34.03
CA LYS A 10 6.51 9.06 -33.45
C LYS A 10 5.24 9.01 -32.60
N ALA A 11 4.33 8.09 -32.91
CA ALA A 11 3.15 7.87 -32.06
C ALA A 11 3.61 7.74 -30.59
N PRO A 12 2.90 8.35 -29.62
CA PRO A 12 3.28 8.22 -28.22
C PRO A 12 3.42 6.76 -27.88
N ALA A 13 4.56 6.38 -27.32
CA ALA A 13 4.81 5.02 -26.87
C ALA A 13 3.68 4.62 -25.92
N MET A 14 3.18 3.37 -26.02
CA MET A 14 2.21 2.84 -25.05
C MET A 14 2.74 3.13 -23.64
N PRO A 15 1.88 3.60 -22.71
CA PRO A 15 2.33 3.90 -21.36
C PRO A 15 2.99 2.68 -20.75
N GLU A 16 4.14 2.87 -20.14
CA GLU A 16 4.86 1.80 -19.44
C GLU A 16 3.92 1.11 -18.43
N ARG A 17 4.04 -0.21 -18.30
CA ARG A 17 3.19 -0.99 -17.38
C ARG A 17 3.46 -0.64 -15.91
N GLY A 18 4.67 -0.18 -15.63
CA GLY A 18 5.14 0.17 -14.31
C GLY A 18 6.65 0.32 -14.26
N PHE A 19 7.17 0.61 -13.08
CA PHE A 19 8.59 0.89 -12.85
C PHE A 19 9.08 0.22 -11.59
N VAL A 20 10.36 -0.18 -11.58
CA VAL A 20 11.08 -0.49 -10.34
C VAL A 20 11.46 0.84 -9.69
N MET A 21 10.83 1.16 -8.55
CA MET A 21 11.05 2.42 -7.83
C MET A 21 12.17 2.32 -6.80
N TYR A 22 12.43 1.12 -6.28
CA TYR A 22 13.46 0.84 -5.29
C TYR A 22 13.88 -0.61 -5.36
N SER A 23 15.17 -0.87 -5.18
CA SER A 23 15.73 -2.20 -4.95
C SER A 23 16.82 -2.09 -3.91
N GLY A 24 16.65 -2.75 -2.77
CA GLY A 24 17.60 -2.63 -1.64
C GLY A 24 17.11 -3.38 -0.41
N PRO A 25 17.75 -3.16 0.75
CA PRO A 25 17.39 -3.83 1.99
C PRO A 25 16.06 -3.31 2.56
N SER A 26 15.29 -4.19 3.17
CA SER A 26 14.16 -3.84 4.04
C SER A 26 14.66 -3.13 5.30
N VAL A 27 13.97 -2.05 5.69
CA VAL A 27 14.21 -1.37 6.97
C VAL A 27 13.92 -2.28 8.17
N LEU A 28 12.99 -3.24 8.00
CA LEU A 28 12.52 -4.08 9.10
C LEU A 28 13.54 -5.13 9.52
N ASP A 29 14.27 -5.74 8.57
CA ASP A 29 15.17 -6.86 8.85
C ASP A 29 16.40 -6.98 7.93
N GLY A 30 16.58 -6.03 7.00
CA GLY A 30 17.72 -6.02 6.07
C GLY A 30 17.59 -6.96 4.87
N ALA A 31 16.53 -7.74 4.76
CA ALA A 31 16.34 -8.66 3.64
C ALA A 31 16.11 -7.92 2.31
N PRO A 32 16.47 -8.52 1.15
CA PRO A 32 16.35 -7.84 -0.13
C PRO A 32 14.89 -7.68 -0.53
N ILE A 33 14.48 -6.43 -0.81
CA ILE A 33 13.15 -6.08 -1.26
C ILE A 33 13.19 -5.25 -2.54
N VAL A 34 12.06 -5.19 -3.22
CA VAL A 34 11.82 -4.34 -4.39
C VAL A 34 10.49 -3.61 -4.22
N VAL A 35 10.44 -2.33 -4.62
CA VAL A 35 9.20 -1.56 -4.75
C VAL A 35 8.89 -1.38 -6.23
N ILE A 36 7.71 -1.80 -6.65
CA ILE A 36 7.25 -1.68 -8.04
C ILE A 36 6.00 -0.80 -8.05
N ALA A 37 6.00 0.24 -8.87
CA ALA A 37 4.82 1.01 -9.18
C ALA A 37 4.17 0.46 -10.45
N THR A 38 2.88 0.11 -10.42
CA THR A 38 2.10 -0.26 -11.61
C THR A 38 1.15 0.85 -11.98
N MET A 39 1.11 1.18 -13.28
CA MET A 39 0.37 2.34 -13.80
C MET A 39 -1.12 2.08 -14.02
N SER A 40 -1.56 0.83 -13.92
CA SER A 40 -2.96 0.44 -14.03
C SER A 40 -3.34 -0.59 -12.97
N THR A 41 -4.61 -0.64 -12.62
CA THR A 41 -5.15 -1.59 -11.66
C THR A 41 -6.56 -2.01 -12.03
N SER A 42 -6.92 -3.26 -11.73
CA SER A 42 -8.28 -3.78 -11.79
C SER A 42 -9.04 -3.65 -10.46
N ASN A 43 -8.44 -3.00 -9.45
CA ASN A 43 -9.08 -2.83 -8.15
C ASN A 43 -10.16 -1.74 -8.20
N VAL A 44 -11.41 -2.15 -8.33
CA VAL A 44 -12.58 -1.26 -8.43
C VAL A 44 -12.67 -0.33 -7.21
N LYS A 45 -12.33 -0.79 -6.01
CA LYS A 45 -12.44 0.02 -4.78
C LYS A 45 -11.46 1.19 -4.76
N THR A 46 -10.27 1.02 -5.30
CA THR A 46 -9.27 2.10 -5.34
C THR A 46 -9.44 3.03 -6.52
N GLY A 47 -10.13 2.60 -7.58
CA GLY A 47 -10.11 3.29 -8.86
C GLY A 47 -8.71 3.21 -9.52
N GLN A 48 -8.47 4.02 -10.54
CA GLN A 48 -7.26 4.00 -11.37
C GLN A 48 -6.05 4.70 -10.72
N MET A 49 -5.85 4.47 -9.41
CA MET A 49 -4.62 4.91 -8.73
C MET A 49 -3.41 4.12 -9.22
N VAL A 50 -2.24 4.76 -9.26
CA VAL A 50 -0.96 4.03 -9.32
C VAL A 50 -0.84 3.17 -8.06
N GLN A 51 -0.47 1.90 -8.21
CA GLN A 51 -0.34 0.98 -7.07
C GLN A 51 1.14 0.70 -6.81
N THR A 52 1.62 0.85 -5.58
CA THR A 52 2.96 0.37 -5.23
C THR A 52 2.90 -1.00 -4.56
N TRP A 53 3.82 -1.88 -4.95
CA TRP A 53 3.96 -3.25 -4.48
C TRP A 53 5.32 -3.41 -3.84
N ILE A 54 5.35 -3.77 -2.58
CA ILE A 54 6.58 -4.04 -1.84
C ILE A 54 6.72 -5.55 -1.74
N LEU A 55 7.76 -6.08 -2.34
CA LEU A 55 7.96 -7.52 -2.50
C LEU A 55 9.37 -7.92 -2.05
N ARG A 56 9.55 -9.13 -1.57
CA ARG A 56 10.88 -9.75 -1.57
C ARG A 56 11.35 -9.84 -3.03
N SER A 57 12.60 -9.45 -3.28
CA SER A 57 13.14 -9.50 -4.65
C SER A 57 13.64 -10.90 -5.04
N ASP A 58 13.95 -11.73 -4.06
CA ASP A 58 14.59 -13.04 -4.17
C ASP A 58 13.65 -14.24 -4.01
N ILE A 59 12.42 -14.01 -3.52
CA ILE A 59 11.45 -15.10 -3.27
C ILE A 59 10.04 -14.70 -3.70
N ASN A 60 9.32 -15.64 -4.29
CA ASN A 60 7.93 -15.45 -4.69
C ASN A 60 7.05 -15.12 -3.47
N PRO A 61 6.11 -14.14 -3.57
CA PRO A 61 5.30 -13.71 -2.44
C PRO A 61 4.41 -14.81 -1.86
N VAL A 62 3.96 -15.78 -2.68
CA VAL A 62 3.18 -16.93 -2.18
C VAL A 62 4.07 -17.82 -1.31
N GLU A 63 5.29 -18.07 -1.74
CA GLU A 63 6.25 -18.88 -0.98
C GLU A 63 6.71 -18.14 0.28
N ALA A 64 7.11 -16.87 0.15
CA ALA A 64 7.48 -16.03 1.29
C ALA A 64 6.41 -16.05 2.39
N SER A 65 5.15 -15.96 2.00
CA SER A 65 4.01 -16.01 2.93
C SER A 65 3.82 -17.36 3.60
N LYS A 66 4.10 -18.48 2.90
CA LYS A 66 3.99 -19.83 3.48
C LYS A 66 5.03 -20.10 4.55
N ILE A 67 6.26 -19.64 4.34
CA ILE A 67 7.38 -19.91 5.23
C ILE A 67 7.69 -18.75 6.21
N GLY A 68 6.86 -17.69 6.21
CA GLY A 68 6.98 -16.56 7.12
C GLY A 68 8.00 -15.49 6.72
N GLN A 69 8.65 -15.62 5.56
CA GLN A 69 9.62 -14.63 5.07
C GLN A 69 8.98 -13.34 4.52
N ASP A 70 7.66 -13.29 4.42
CA ASP A 70 6.91 -12.06 4.19
C ASP A 70 7.02 -11.05 5.37
N SER A 71 7.64 -11.46 6.50
CA SER A 71 8.01 -10.54 7.60
C SER A 71 8.89 -9.38 7.13
N SER A 72 9.73 -9.61 6.13
CA SER A 72 10.58 -8.55 5.57
C SER A 72 9.81 -7.38 4.92
N ILE A 73 8.57 -7.60 4.56
CA ILE A 73 7.71 -6.60 3.91
C ILE A 73 6.43 -6.29 4.70
N CYS A 74 6.08 -7.11 5.69
CA CYS A 74 4.88 -6.96 6.51
C CYS A 74 5.19 -6.93 8.02
N GLY A 75 6.46 -7.08 8.40
CA GLY A 75 6.94 -7.03 9.77
C GLY A 75 6.19 -7.98 10.71
N ASN A 76 5.76 -7.43 11.84
CA ASN A 76 5.04 -8.14 12.88
C ASN A 76 3.51 -8.04 12.74
N CYS A 77 2.98 -7.66 11.58
CA CYS A 77 1.54 -7.59 11.33
C CYS A 77 0.87 -8.94 11.68
N VAL A 78 -0.10 -8.91 12.58
CA VAL A 78 -0.83 -10.09 13.05
C VAL A 78 -1.72 -10.71 11.97
N HIS A 79 -2.06 -9.92 10.94
CA HIS A 79 -2.92 -10.36 9.84
C HIS A 79 -2.18 -11.12 8.74
N ARG A 80 -0.87 -11.31 8.82
CA ARG A 80 -0.11 -12.11 7.85
C ARG A 80 -0.72 -13.50 7.69
N HIS A 81 -0.73 -14.00 6.45
CA HIS A 81 -1.26 -15.36 6.16
C HIS A 81 -0.47 -16.45 6.90
N TYR A 82 0.82 -16.27 7.09
CA TYR A 82 1.67 -17.15 7.89
C TYR A 82 1.10 -17.35 9.30
N ASN A 83 0.59 -16.29 9.91
CA ASN A 83 -0.05 -16.31 11.23
C ASN A 83 -1.52 -16.77 11.17
N LYS A 84 -1.99 -17.31 10.05
CA LYS A 84 -3.42 -17.59 9.78
C LYS A 84 -4.29 -16.34 9.91
N GLY A 85 -3.70 -15.16 9.74
CA GLY A 85 -4.32 -13.87 9.93
C GLY A 85 -5.38 -13.52 8.87
N ALA A 86 -5.97 -12.36 9.05
CA ALA A 86 -7.11 -11.87 8.28
C ALA A 86 -6.73 -10.99 7.08
N CYS A 87 -5.44 -10.93 6.67
CA CYS A 87 -5.04 -10.12 5.54
C CYS A 87 -5.93 -10.37 4.32
N TYR A 88 -6.55 -9.31 3.81
CA TYR A 88 -7.49 -9.39 2.68
C TYR A 88 -6.80 -9.53 1.32
N VAL A 89 -5.49 -9.27 1.24
CA VAL A 89 -4.74 -9.35 -0.02
C VAL A 89 -4.68 -10.79 -0.51
N ASN A 90 -5.15 -11.03 -1.73
CA ASN A 90 -4.97 -12.31 -2.41
C ASN A 90 -3.58 -12.38 -3.03
N ILE A 91 -2.63 -12.96 -2.28
CA ILE A 91 -1.21 -13.01 -2.66
C ILE A 91 -1.00 -13.78 -3.97
N GLY A 92 -1.81 -14.80 -4.25
CA GLY A 92 -1.74 -15.60 -5.48
C GLY A 92 -2.11 -14.86 -6.77
N GLN A 93 -2.79 -13.72 -6.65
CA GLN A 93 -3.23 -12.91 -7.78
C GLN A 93 -2.25 -11.77 -8.09
N ALA A 94 -2.64 -10.51 -7.81
CA ALA A 94 -1.87 -9.34 -8.22
C ALA A 94 -0.43 -9.32 -7.68
N PRO A 95 -0.14 -9.57 -6.39
CA PRO A 95 1.25 -9.60 -5.91
C PRO A 95 2.12 -10.61 -6.65
N ASN A 96 1.59 -11.82 -6.90
CA ASN A 96 2.30 -12.86 -7.65
C ASN A 96 2.48 -12.49 -9.13
N ALA A 97 1.49 -11.86 -9.75
CA ALA A 97 1.58 -11.41 -11.14
C ALA A 97 2.64 -10.31 -11.30
N VAL A 98 2.69 -9.34 -10.37
CA VAL A 98 3.70 -8.27 -10.35
C VAL A 98 5.09 -8.85 -10.12
N TYR A 99 5.26 -9.78 -9.16
CA TYR A 99 6.53 -10.47 -8.94
C TYR A 99 7.02 -11.21 -10.20
N LYS A 100 6.16 -11.98 -10.85
CA LYS A 100 6.49 -12.66 -12.11
C LYS A 100 6.85 -11.66 -13.22
N GLY A 101 6.20 -10.50 -13.25
CA GLY A 101 6.55 -9.41 -14.15
C GLY A 101 7.95 -8.87 -13.88
N TYR A 102 8.27 -8.63 -12.61
CA TYR A 102 9.59 -8.21 -12.18
C TYR A 102 10.68 -9.21 -12.59
N GLN A 103 10.46 -10.50 -12.31
CA GLN A 103 11.41 -11.57 -12.70
C GLN A 103 11.65 -11.64 -14.21
N ARG A 104 10.69 -11.24 -15.03
CA ARG A 104 10.84 -11.16 -16.51
C ARG A 104 11.43 -9.84 -16.98
N GLY A 105 11.77 -8.90 -16.10
CA GLY A 105 12.35 -7.61 -16.46
C GLY A 105 11.40 -6.68 -17.22
N ILE A 106 10.06 -6.82 -17.05
CA ILE A 106 9.11 -5.97 -17.78
C ILE A 106 8.91 -4.57 -17.16
N TYR A 107 9.50 -4.32 -15.99
CA TYR A 107 9.48 -3.02 -15.32
C TYR A 107 10.86 -2.39 -15.41
N PRO A 108 11.06 -1.34 -16.23
CA PRO A 108 12.30 -0.60 -16.23
C PRO A 108 12.56 0.08 -14.88
N VAL A 109 13.80 0.37 -14.58
CA VAL A 109 14.17 1.17 -13.41
C VAL A 109 13.67 2.59 -13.61
N PHE A 110 13.04 3.15 -12.58
CA PHE A 110 12.55 4.53 -12.61
C PHE A 110 13.73 5.51 -12.70
N VAL A 111 13.69 6.40 -13.68
CA VAL A 111 14.57 7.55 -13.83
C VAL A 111 13.69 8.79 -13.83
N TYR A 112 13.96 9.75 -12.95
CA TYR A 112 13.09 10.90 -12.74
C TYR A 112 12.82 11.70 -14.01
N ASP A 113 13.88 12.09 -14.71
CA ASP A 113 13.78 12.95 -15.91
C ASP A 113 13.00 12.28 -17.06
N ASP A 114 13.07 10.96 -17.15
CA ASP A 114 12.42 10.20 -18.21
C ASP A 114 11.00 9.78 -17.86
N HIS A 115 10.71 9.53 -16.57
CA HIS A 115 9.51 8.79 -16.19
C HIS A 115 8.56 9.55 -15.27
N ALA A 116 8.95 10.69 -14.65
CA ALA A 116 8.10 11.41 -13.70
C ALA A 116 6.78 11.85 -14.32
N HIS A 117 6.76 12.15 -15.61
CA HIS A 117 5.55 12.56 -16.34
C HIS A 117 4.42 11.51 -16.33
N TYR A 118 4.74 10.20 -16.15
CA TYR A 118 3.73 9.14 -16.03
C TYR A 118 2.93 9.24 -14.74
N PHE A 119 3.48 9.89 -13.70
CA PHE A 119 2.86 10.07 -12.40
C PHE A 119 2.16 11.43 -12.26
N ALA A 120 2.52 12.40 -13.12
CA ALA A 120 1.92 13.72 -13.11
C ALA A 120 0.38 13.60 -13.20
N HIS A 121 -0.34 14.32 -12.36
CA HIS A 121 -1.80 14.26 -12.26
C HIS A 121 -2.39 12.91 -11.80
N ARG A 122 -1.58 11.99 -11.30
CA ARG A 122 -2.01 10.69 -10.79
C ARG A 122 -2.00 10.66 -9.26
N LYS A 123 -2.91 9.89 -8.69
CA LYS A 123 -2.94 9.57 -7.27
C LYS A 123 -2.31 8.20 -7.04
N ILE A 124 -1.62 8.03 -5.92
CA ILE A 124 -0.78 6.86 -5.66
C ILE A 124 -1.26 6.14 -4.41
N ARG A 125 -1.43 4.84 -4.49
CA ARG A 125 -1.63 3.98 -3.32
C ARG A 125 -0.30 3.38 -2.89
N LEU A 126 0.14 3.75 -1.69
CA LEU A 126 1.33 3.20 -1.07
C LEU A 126 1.01 1.84 -0.44
N GLY A 127 1.76 0.81 -0.80
CA GLY A 127 1.62 -0.52 -0.21
C GLY A 127 0.31 -1.24 -0.57
N ALA A 128 -0.01 -1.40 -1.86
CA ALA A 128 -1.10 -2.31 -2.28
C ALA A 128 -0.85 -3.76 -1.81
N TYR A 129 0.42 -4.14 -1.64
CA TYR A 129 0.91 -5.30 -0.90
C TYR A 129 2.28 -4.97 -0.31
N GLY A 130 2.53 -5.44 0.91
CA GLY A 130 3.66 -5.04 1.73
C GLY A 130 3.41 -3.70 2.44
N ASP A 131 4.08 -3.49 3.53
CA ASP A 131 3.93 -2.30 4.37
C ASP A 131 4.90 -1.20 3.91
N PRO A 132 4.45 0.03 3.67
CA PRO A 132 5.32 1.15 3.30
C PRO A 132 6.51 1.34 4.23
N ALA A 133 6.35 1.10 5.54
CA ALA A 133 7.42 1.24 6.52
C ALA A 133 8.54 0.18 6.40
N ALA A 134 8.40 -0.82 5.53
CA ALA A 134 9.51 -1.71 5.17
C ALA A 134 10.54 -1.04 4.24
N VAL A 135 10.19 0.10 3.65
CA VAL A 135 11.03 0.86 2.71
C VAL A 135 11.64 2.05 3.44
N PRO A 136 12.84 2.55 3.09
CA PRO A 136 13.35 3.79 3.66
C PRO A 136 12.38 4.96 3.43
N PHE A 137 12.09 5.75 4.48
CA PHE A 137 11.09 6.83 4.42
C PHE A 137 11.32 7.79 3.24
N GLY A 138 12.56 8.24 3.01
CA GLY A 138 12.87 9.16 1.92
C GLY A 138 12.51 8.61 0.53
N VAL A 139 12.64 7.29 0.32
CA VAL A 139 12.21 6.64 -0.93
C VAL A 139 10.69 6.69 -1.07
N MET A 140 9.97 6.30 -0.02
CA MET A 140 8.50 6.27 -0.07
C MET A 140 7.92 7.68 -0.17
N ARG A 141 8.53 8.66 0.48
CA ARG A 141 8.19 10.08 0.35
C ARG A 141 8.37 10.56 -1.08
N SER A 142 9.53 10.29 -1.70
CA SER A 142 9.80 10.65 -3.09
C SER A 142 8.78 10.02 -4.05
N ILE A 143 8.36 8.78 -3.81
CA ILE A 143 7.32 8.13 -4.62
C ILE A 143 5.97 8.85 -4.45
N ALA A 144 5.58 9.18 -3.22
CA ALA A 144 4.33 9.90 -2.95
C ALA A 144 4.31 11.29 -3.63
N ASP A 145 5.44 11.97 -3.66
CA ASP A 145 5.59 13.31 -4.23
C ASP A 145 5.56 13.34 -5.77
N LEU A 146 5.68 12.21 -6.45
CA LEU A 146 5.51 12.13 -7.91
C LEU A 146 4.07 12.41 -8.33
N GLY A 147 3.09 12.13 -7.48
CA GLY A 147 1.67 12.29 -7.78
C GLY A 147 1.05 13.54 -7.15
N ILE A 148 -0.25 13.72 -7.40
CA ILE A 148 -1.04 14.83 -6.84
C ILE A 148 -1.73 14.45 -5.51
N GLY A 149 -1.41 13.31 -4.94
CA GLY A 149 -1.92 12.81 -3.66
C GLY A 149 -1.73 11.31 -3.54
N HIS A 150 -1.83 10.82 -2.32
CA HIS A 150 -1.59 9.42 -2.02
C HIS A 150 -2.54 8.88 -0.94
N THR A 151 -2.61 7.56 -0.83
CA THR A 151 -3.15 6.84 0.32
C THR A 151 -2.15 5.81 0.78
N GLY A 152 -2.07 5.56 2.08
CA GLY A 152 -1.15 4.57 2.65
C GLY A 152 -1.60 4.08 4.01
N TYR A 153 -1.15 2.88 4.35
CA TYR A 153 -1.43 2.25 5.65
C TYR A 153 -0.19 1.54 6.15
N THR A 154 0.04 1.59 7.47
CA THR A 154 1.12 0.84 8.11
C THR A 154 0.63 0.11 9.34
N HIS A 155 1.12 -1.13 9.55
CA HIS A 155 0.95 -1.92 10.77
C HIS A 155 2.23 -1.91 11.62
N GLN A 156 3.22 -1.07 11.27
CA GLN A 156 4.55 -1.16 11.86
C GLN A 156 4.83 -0.11 12.93
N ALA A 157 3.83 0.66 13.37
CA ALA A 157 4.02 1.73 14.36
C ALA A 157 4.66 1.25 15.71
N ASP A 158 4.53 -0.03 16.04
CA ASP A 158 5.16 -0.67 17.20
C ASP A 158 6.46 -1.42 16.85
N HIS A 159 6.90 -1.41 15.60
CA HIS A 159 8.13 -2.08 15.21
C HIS A 159 9.35 -1.24 15.63
N LYS A 160 10.39 -1.88 16.17
CA LYS A 160 11.61 -1.20 16.69
C LYS A 160 12.32 -0.32 15.64
N ALA A 161 12.20 -0.65 14.37
CA ALA A 161 12.81 0.08 13.26
C ALA A 161 11.83 1.08 12.60
N PHE A 162 10.66 1.31 13.19
CA PHE A 162 9.66 2.22 12.61
C PHE A 162 10.15 3.66 12.63
N ASP A 163 10.07 4.32 11.49
CA ASP A 163 10.34 5.74 11.36
C ASP A 163 9.03 6.54 11.56
N GLY A 164 8.95 7.32 12.63
CA GLY A 164 7.74 8.09 12.99
C GLY A 164 7.28 9.09 11.92
N ARG A 165 8.15 9.47 10.98
CA ARG A 165 7.76 10.29 9.83
C ARG A 165 6.72 9.62 8.92
N TYR A 166 6.59 8.31 9.00
CA TYR A 166 5.54 7.59 8.26
C TYR A 166 4.12 7.99 8.66
N PHE A 167 3.91 8.64 9.79
CA PHE A 167 2.62 9.23 10.15
C PHE A 167 2.15 10.31 9.16
N GLU A 168 3.07 10.92 8.42
CA GLU A 168 2.75 11.90 7.36
C GLU A 168 2.30 11.26 6.04
N LEU A 169 2.57 9.97 5.84
CA LEU A 169 2.29 9.24 4.60
C LEU A 169 1.23 8.16 4.75
N CYS A 170 1.08 7.63 5.96
CA CYS A 170 0.28 6.44 6.19
C CYS A 170 -0.58 6.60 7.43
N GLN A 171 -1.81 6.17 7.33
CA GLN A 171 -2.60 5.90 8.52
C GLN A 171 -2.08 4.66 9.23
N VAL A 172 -2.04 4.70 10.56
CA VAL A 172 -1.68 3.54 11.35
C VAL A 172 -2.89 2.63 11.47
N SER A 173 -2.74 1.40 11.00
CA SER A 173 -3.78 0.39 11.12
C SER A 173 -3.96 -0.02 12.57
N ALA A 174 -5.20 -0.05 13.03
CA ALA A 174 -5.59 -0.45 14.37
C ALA A 174 -6.73 -1.45 14.32
N ASP A 175 -6.68 -2.47 15.19
CA ASP A 175 -7.67 -3.53 15.26
C ASP A 175 -8.66 -3.33 16.42
N THR A 176 -8.34 -2.42 17.34
CA THR A 176 -9.17 -2.11 18.51
C THR A 176 -9.22 -0.61 18.77
N PRO A 177 -10.28 -0.09 19.44
CA PRO A 177 -10.33 1.31 19.86
C PRO A 177 -9.15 1.71 20.77
N ARG A 178 -8.66 0.78 21.61
CA ARG A 178 -7.50 1.00 22.49
C ARG A 178 -6.21 1.22 21.68
N GLN A 179 -5.99 0.42 20.63
CA GLN A 179 -4.84 0.61 19.73
C GLN A 179 -4.95 1.93 18.97
N ALA A 180 -6.12 2.26 18.42
CA ALA A 180 -6.34 3.53 17.76
C ALA A 180 -6.02 4.71 18.69
N ALA A 181 -6.58 4.72 19.91
CA ALA A 181 -6.29 5.76 20.88
C ALA A 181 -4.80 5.86 21.27
N LYS A 182 -4.09 4.71 21.34
CA LYS A 182 -2.64 4.68 21.58
C LYS A 182 -1.88 5.43 20.47
N TYR A 183 -2.15 5.12 19.20
CA TYR A 183 -1.43 5.71 18.09
C TYR A 183 -1.81 7.18 17.87
N GLN A 184 -3.05 7.55 18.10
CA GLN A 184 -3.51 8.95 18.05
C GLN A 184 -2.80 9.83 19.09
N LYS A 185 -2.52 9.32 20.28
CA LYS A 185 -1.70 10.01 21.29
C LYS A 185 -0.26 10.26 20.85
N LEU A 186 0.25 9.48 19.89
CA LEU A 186 1.56 9.67 19.26
C LEU A 186 1.51 10.63 18.06
N GLY A 187 0.33 11.20 17.76
CA GLY A 187 0.14 12.13 16.65
C GLY A 187 -0.23 11.47 15.31
N ALA A 188 -0.47 10.15 15.29
CA ALA A 188 -0.86 9.45 14.07
C ALA A 188 -2.36 9.58 13.80
N ASN A 189 -2.76 9.66 12.55
CA ASN A 189 -4.11 9.29 12.14
C ASN A 189 -4.22 7.77 11.96
N THR A 190 -5.38 7.23 12.29
CA THR A 190 -5.58 5.79 12.34
C THR A 190 -6.60 5.30 11.30
N PHE A 191 -6.40 4.08 10.84
CA PHE A 191 -7.39 3.31 10.09
C PHE A 191 -7.77 2.09 10.94
N ARG A 192 -8.94 2.18 11.59
CA ARG A 192 -9.41 1.12 12.47
C ARG A 192 -10.37 0.17 11.74
N VAL A 193 -10.14 -1.13 11.92
CA VAL A 193 -11.13 -2.13 11.51
C VAL A 193 -12.08 -2.37 12.69
N ALA A 194 -13.36 -2.13 12.49
CA ALA A 194 -14.42 -2.26 13.47
C ALA A 194 -15.26 -3.52 13.21
N LEU A 195 -15.84 -4.11 14.24
CA LEU A 195 -16.87 -5.14 14.06
C LEU A 195 -18.22 -4.51 13.70
N ALA A 196 -19.09 -5.28 13.08
CA ALA A 196 -20.46 -4.83 12.83
C ALA A 196 -21.17 -4.53 14.15
N GLY A 197 -21.68 -3.30 14.28
CA GLY A 197 -22.33 -2.80 15.50
C GLY A 197 -21.40 -2.06 16.47
N ASP A 198 -20.08 -2.04 16.23
CA ASP A 198 -19.18 -1.22 17.01
C ASP A 198 -19.47 0.28 16.78
N ALA A 199 -19.51 1.04 17.85
CA ALA A 199 -19.60 2.50 17.73
C ALA A 199 -18.30 3.09 17.16
N LEU A 200 -18.43 4.13 16.36
CA LEU A 200 -17.32 4.98 15.98
C LEU A 200 -16.92 5.86 17.19
N ALA A 201 -15.64 6.14 17.33
CA ALA A 201 -15.22 7.18 18.26
C ALA A 201 -15.58 8.57 17.69
N ASP A 202 -15.73 9.59 18.56
CA ASP A 202 -16.15 10.94 18.16
C ASP A 202 -15.22 11.58 17.10
N ASN A 203 -13.97 11.15 17.06
CA ASN A 203 -12.96 11.65 16.12
C ASN A 203 -12.75 10.71 14.91
N GLU A 204 -13.54 9.67 14.75
CA GLU A 204 -13.49 8.75 13.61
C GLU A 204 -14.57 9.06 12.58
N LEU A 205 -14.22 8.91 11.31
CA LEU A 205 -15.13 8.94 10.18
C LEU A 205 -15.24 7.55 9.58
N GLU A 206 -16.47 7.14 9.24
CA GLU A 206 -16.69 5.88 8.52
C GLU A 206 -16.05 5.94 7.13
N CYS A 207 -15.47 4.81 6.67
CA CYS A 207 -14.87 4.71 5.35
C CYS A 207 -15.90 5.00 4.24
N LEU A 208 -15.73 6.09 3.52
CA LEU A 208 -16.66 6.52 2.47
C LEU A 208 -16.71 5.57 1.27
N ALA A 209 -15.65 4.79 1.05
CA ALA A 209 -15.67 3.75 0.02
C ALA A 209 -16.62 2.60 0.38
N ASP A 210 -16.84 2.37 1.67
CA ASP A 210 -17.74 1.34 2.17
C ASP A 210 -19.17 1.86 2.32
N SER A 211 -19.32 3.01 2.99
CA SER A 211 -20.64 3.57 3.35
C SER A 211 -21.32 4.35 2.22
N LYS A 212 -20.56 4.91 1.28
CA LYS A 212 -21.07 5.75 0.20
C LYS A 212 -20.74 5.24 -1.20
N GLY A 213 -19.98 4.14 -1.31
CA GLY A 213 -19.55 3.60 -2.61
C GLY A 213 -18.54 4.47 -3.37
N LEU A 214 -17.88 5.42 -2.69
CA LEU A 214 -16.84 6.24 -3.31
C LEU A 214 -15.60 5.41 -3.61
N GLN A 215 -14.90 5.70 -4.70
CA GLN A 215 -13.58 5.12 -4.93
C GLN A 215 -12.52 5.85 -4.08
N CYS A 216 -11.44 5.13 -3.68
CA CYS A 216 -10.36 5.76 -2.93
C CYS A 216 -9.70 6.92 -3.70
N ILE A 217 -9.65 6.83 -5.03
CA ILE A 217 -9.13 7.89 -5.90
C ILE A 217 -9.92 9.20 -5.76
N ASP A 218 -11.19 9.15 -5.42
CA ASP A 218 -12.04 10.33 -5.24
C ASP A 218 -12.06 10.79 -3.78
N CYS A 219 -12.00 9.85 -2.84
CA CYS A 219 -12.10 10.10 -1.40
C CYS A 219 -10.83 10.71 -0.80
N MET A 220 -9.67 10.08 -0.99
CA MET A 220 -8.32 10.49 -0.55
C MET A 220 -8.09 10.71 0.97
N LEU A 221 -9.02 10.37 1.84
CA LEU A 221 -8.92 10.64 3.29
C LEU A 221 -7.87 9.78 4.02
N CYS A 222 -7.32 8.74 3.38
CA CYS A 222 -6.35 7.83 3.98
C CYS A 222 -4.91 8.21 3.62
N ASP A 223 -4.55 9.48 3.75
CA ASP A 223 -3.27 10.07 3.37
C ASP A 223 -2.24 10.16 4.53
N GLY A 224 -2.60 9.67 5.71
CA GLY A 224 -1.80 9.78 6.93
C GLY A 224 -2.08 11.04 7.75
N SER A 225 -2.59 12.12 7.15
CA SER A 225 -2.67 13.44 7.80
C SER A 225 -4.08 13.97 8.01
N THR A 226 -5.07 13.51 7.25
CA THR A 226 -6.37 14.19 7.17
C THR A 226 -7.35 13.78 8.26
N LYS A 227 -7.65 12.49 8.45
CA LYS A 227 -8.69 12.00 9.36
C LYS A 227 -8.41 10.61 9.92
N ASN A 228 -8.93 10.33 11.12
CA ASN A 228 -9.08 8.96 11.60
C ASN A 228 -10.24 8.30 10.86
N ILE A 229 -10.03 7.12 10.33
CA ILE A 229 -11.03 6.37 9.56
C ILE A 229 -11.33 5.04 10.27
N ALA A 230 -12.58 4.66 10.30
CA ALA A 230 -12.99 3.31 10.68
C ALA A 230 -13.72 2.63 9.53
N ILE A 231 -13.52 1.32 9.38
CA ILE A 231 -14.21 0.50 8.39
C ILE A 231 -14.79 -0.73 9.07
N THR A 232 -16.03 -1.05 8.77
CA THR A 232 -16.62 -2.31 9.24
C THR A 232 -15.96 -3.49 8.53
N VAL A 233 -15.53 -4.48 9.30
CA VAL A 233 -14.91 -5.69 8.75
C VAL A 233 -15.84 -6.36 7.74
N HIS A 234 -15.35 -6.60 6.55
CA HIS A 234 -16.09 -7.23 5.46
C HIS A 234 -15.21 -8.20 4.66
N GLY A 235 -15.83 -8.90 3.71
CA GLY A 235 -15.13 -9.83 2.82
C GLY A 235 -14.99 -11.24 3.40
N SER A 236 -14.38 -12.12 2.61
CA SER A 236 -14.33 -13.58 2.86
C SER A 236 -13.53 -13.99 4.11
N ARG A 237 -12.74 -13.08 4.69
CA ARG A 237 -11.90 -13.33 5.89
C ARG A 237 -12.35 -12.59 7.14
N SER A 238 -13.54 -11.98 7.12
CA SER A 238 -14.11 -11.27 8.27
C SER A 238 -14.20 -12.15 9.53
N ASN A 239 -14.51 -13.44 9.37
CA ASN A 239 -14.56 -14.38 10.51
C ASN A 239 -13.19 -14.60 11.16
N ARG A 240 -12.09 -14.59 10.38
CA ARG A 240 -10.72 -14.69 10.94
C ARG A 240 -10.35 -13.44 11.72
N PHE A 241 -10.75 -12.27 11.24
CA PHE A 241 -10.53 -11.02 11.96
C PHE A 241 -11.24 -11.07 13.34
N LYS A 242 -12.50 -11.49 13.37
CA LYS A 242 -13.26 -11.67 14.63
C LYS A 242 -12.57 -12.62 15.61
N SER A 243 -12.09 -13.77 15.12
CA SER A 243 -11.38 -14.74 15.94
C SER A 243 -10.06 -14.20 16.50
N ASN A 244 -9.32 -13.43 15.72
CA ASN A 244 -8.05 -12.84 16.14
C ASN A 244 -8.26 -11.73 17.20
N LEU A 245 -9.31 -10.93 17.09
CA LEU A 245 -9.65 -9.92 18.10
C LEU A 245 -9.95 -10.53 19.48
N ILE A 246 -10.67 -11.66 19.51
CA ILE A 246 -10.97 -12.38 20.75
C ILE A 246 -9.68 -12.91 21.40
N ALA A 247 -8.70 -13.33 20.60
CA ALA A 247 -7.43 -13.85 21.10
C ALA A 247 -6.47 -12.75 21.63
N VAL A 248 -6.62 -11.50 21.18
CA VAL A 248 -5.74 -10.36 21.55
C VAL A 248 -6.38 -9.46 22.61
N GLY A 249 -7.67 -9.56 22.84
CA GLY A 249 -8.46 -8.74 23.77
C GLY A 249 -8.78 -9.37 25.11
N GLY A 250 -8.22 -10.57 25.39
CA GLY A 250 -8.34 -11.26 26.67
C GLY A 250 -7.26 -10.87 27.65
#